data_51a9993c02e8b779ce729a1abc44871b
#
_entry.id   51a9993c02e8b779ce729a1abc44871b
#
_cell.length_a   1.000
_cell.length_b   1.000
_cell.length_c   1.000
_cell.angle_alpha   90.00
_cell.angle_beta   90.00
_cell.angle_gamma   90.00
#
_symmetry.space_group_name_H-M   'P 1'
#
loop_
_entity.id
_entity.type
_entity.pdbx_description
1 polymer ?
#
loop_
_entity_poly.entity_id
_entity_poly.type
_entity_poly.pdbx_seq_one_letter_code
_entity_poly.pdbx_strand_id
1 'polypeptide(L)'
;MAYFTEYPEGLRITALTLHYKGGATSVTGELSYRPGTPFMLAPGDVLPPFLSATAPSLLRARANAVAPGAIFHGYDLYGMWQLQAGARREWTVAGLPLAAAFEAVGKHAAGLPDQSVLRYGRADIFGVGPVNGRCTLNTGSAARQCSLRGYASANAWGYRARLDLRLPAISPRLSGSAHALFVHDVKGWSGDFLLNEGRKSLALGLRFEYRKRFLAELAYAPVWGGDYNPAADRDTASFAVGVKF
;
A
#
# COMPACT_ATOMS: atom_id res chain seq x y z
N MET A 1 -9.14 16.81 25.43
CA MET A 1 -9.38 15.96 24.26
C MET A 1 -8.65 14.64 24.49
N ALA A 2 -9.32 13.50 24.31
CA ALA A 2 -8.72 12.17 24.35
C ALA A 2 -8.89 11.53 22.98
N TYR A 3 -8.01 10.61 22.59
CA TYR A 3 -8.13 9.80 21.38
C TYR A 3 -7.96 8.33 21.71
N PHE A 4 -8.55 7.48 20.89
CA PHE A 4 -8.45 6.04 21.00
C PHE A 4 -8.48 5.41 19.60
N THR A 5 -8.02 4.17 19.49
CA THR A 5 -8.09 3.40 18.26
C THR A 5 -9.44 2.72 18.17
N GLU A 6 -10.14 2.90 17.07
CA GLU A 6 -11.41 2.26 16.78
C GLU A 6 -11.24 1.24 15.64
N TYR A 7 -11.84 0.08 15.80
CA TYR A 7 -11.89 -0.98 14.78
C TYR A 7 -13.33 -1.19 14.37
N PRO A 8 -13.73 -0.74 13.15
CA PRO A 8 -15.09 -0.97 12.65
C PRO A 8 -15.40 -2.47 12.59
N GLU A 9 -16.54 -2.85 13.14
CA GLU A 9 -17.01 -4.23 13.18
C GLU A 9 -18.03 -4.51 12.05
N GLY A 10 -18.33 -5.80 11.82
CA GLY A 10 -19.33 -6.23 10.85
C GLY A 10 -18.95 -5.98 9.38
N LEU A 11 -17.68 -5.70 9.09
CA LEU A 11 -17.20 -5.50 7.73
C LEU A 11 -17.29 -6.81 6.94
N ARG A 12 -17.80 -6.71 5.69
CA ARG A 12 -18.02 -7.85 4.82
C ARG A 12 -17.13 -7.74 3.58
N ILE A 13 -16.74 -8.89 3.05
CA ILE A 13 -16.10 -9.02 1.74
C ILE A 13 -16.76 -10.14 0.96
N THR A 14 -17.05 -9.88 -0.31
CA THR A 14 -17.47 -10.88 -1.28
C THR A 14 -16.42 -10.95 -2.36
N ALA A 15 -15.96 -12.14 -2.72
CA ALA A 15 -14.93 -12.33 -3.73
C ALA A 15 -15.27 -13.50 -4.65
N LEU A 16 -14.90 -13.36 -5.93
CA LEU A 16 -14.85 -14.40 -6.93
C LEU A 16 -13.41 -14.59 -7.35
N THR A 17 -12.89 -15.81 -7.19
CA THR A 17 -11.51 -16.15 -7.57
C THR A 17 -11.49 -17.16 -8.70
N LEU A 18 -10.54 -17.00 -9.60
CA LEU A 18 -10.23 -17.93 -10.69
C LEU A 18 -8.78 -18.35 -10.59
N HIS A 19 -8.52 -19.64 -10.68
CA HIS A 19 -7.19 -20.19 -10.84
C HIS A 19 -7.18 -21.22 -11.96
N TYR A 20 -6.26 -21.03 -12.93
CA TYR A 20 -6.03 -21.95 -14.02
C TYR A 20 -4.56 -22.37 -14.04
N LYS A 21 -4.28 -23.66 -14.23
CA LYS A 21 -2.94 -24.19 -14.41
C LYS A 21 -2.88 -25.04 -15.67
N GLY A 22 -2.00 -24.66 -16.59
CA GLY A 22 -1.73 -25.39 -17.84
C GLY A 22 -0.22 -25.54 -18.05
N GLY A 23 0.28 -26.79 -17.94
CA GLY A 23 1.71 -27.08 -18.05
C GLY A 23 2.54 -26.30 -17.01
N ALA A 24 3.53 -25.55 -17.50
CA ALA A 24 4.42 -24.71 -16.65
C ALA A 24 3.84 -23.33 -16.31
N THR A 25 2.61 -23.02 -16.77
CA THR A 25 1.99 -21.70 -16.58
C THR A 25 0.78 -21.81 -15.65
N SER A 26 0.65 -20.87 -14.72
CA SER A 26 -0.57 -20.66 -13.94
C SER A 26 -1.05 -19.22 -14.09
N VAL A 27 -2.38 -19.04 -14.11
CA VAL A 27 -3.04 -17.73 -14.18
C VAL A 27 -4.02 -17.65 -13.01
N THR A 28 -4.07 -16.49 -12.37
CA THR A 28 -4.98 -16.20 -11.26
C THR A 28 -5.75 -14.92 -11.55
N GLY A 29 -6.99 -14.86 -11.08
CA GLY A 29 -7.81 -13.66 -11.12
C GLY A 29 -8.69 -13.60 -9.88
N GLU A 30 -8.94 -12.41 -9.38
CA GLU A 30 -9.86 -12.15 -8.28
C GLU A 30 -10.60 -10.85 -8.52
N LEU A 31 -11.91 -10.89 -8.36
CA LEU A 31 -12.75 -9.71 -8.23
C LEU A 31 -13.36 -9.72 -6.84
N SER A 32 -13.13 -8.68 -6.05
CA SER A 32 -13.70 -8.58 -4.72
C SER A 32 -14.43 -7.25 -4.51
N TYR A 33 -15.44 -7.27 -3.65
CA TYR A 33 -16.21 -6.11 -3.23
C TYR A 33 -16.36 -6.06 -1.71
N ARG A 34 -16.07 -4.88 -1.15
CA ARG A 34 -16.23 -4.56 0.28
C ARG A 34 -17.19 -3.39 0.40
N PRO A 35 -18.43 -3.57 0.88
CA PRO A 35 -19.44 -2.51 0.94
C PRO A 35 -19.11 -1.40 1.95
N GLY A 36 -18.27 -1.67 2.95
CA GLY A 36 -17.96 -0.75 4.04
C GLY A 36 -16.46 -0.71 4.34
N THR A 37 -15.61 -0.34 3.37
CA THR A 37 -14.18 -0.15 3.65
C THR A 37 -13.97 1.16 4.40
N PRO A 38 -13.29 1.17 5.57
CA PRO A 38 -13.00 2.40 6.30
C PRO A 38 -11.92 3.21 5.57
N PHE A 39 -12.23 4.46 5.30
CA PHE A 39 -11.31 5.47 4.78
C PHE A 39 -11.03 6.47 5.89
N MET A 40 -9.79 6.52 6.37
CA MET A 40 -9.38 7.43 7.43
C MET A 40 -9.42 8.87 6.92
N LEU A 41 -10.13 9.75 7.62
CA LEU A 41 -10.13 11.20 7.36
C LEU A 41 -8.69 11.73 7.42
N ALA A 42 -8.38 12.73 6.60
CA ALA A 42 -7.05 13.31 6.59
C ALA A 42 -6.73 13.91 7.97
N PRO A 43 -5.68 13.45 8.67
CA PRO A 43 -5.40 13.89 10.04
C PRO A 43 -5.20 15.39 10.15
N GLY A 44 -4.58 16.02 9.14
CA GLY A 44 -4.42 17.47 9.06
C GLY A 44 -5.72 18.27 8.96
N ASP A 45 -6.85 17.64 8.62
CA ASP A 45 -8.18 18.27 8.67
C ASP A 45 -8.94 17.92 9.94
N VAL A 46 -8.64 16.79 10.59
CA VAL A 46 -9.31 16.34 11.82
C VAL A 46 -8.92 17.19 13.02
N LEU A 47 -7.62 17.42 13.22
CA LEU A 47 -7.12 18.07 14.43
C LEU A 47 -7.46 19.58 14.53
N PRO A 48 -7.33 20.40 13.47
CA PRO A 48 -7.50 21.85 13.58
C PRO A 48 -8.82 22.32 14.19
N PRO A 49 -9.99 21.76 13.86
CA PRO A 49 -11.25 22.23 14.44
C PRO A 49 -11.38 22.01 15.94
N PHE A 50 -10.63 21.07 16.53
CA PHE A 50 -10.63 20.80 17.95
C PHE A 50 -9.56 21.56 18.73
N LEU A 51 -8.52 22.05 18.03
CA LEU A 51 -7.42 22.80 18.66
C LEU A 51 -7.62 24.30 18.59
N SER A 52 -8.34 24.82 17.59
CA SER A 52 -8.55 26.25 17.39
C SER A 52 -9.90 26.54 16.75
N ALA A 53 -10.65 27.50 17.29
CA ALA A 53 -11.93 27.93 16.75
C ALA A 53 -11.82 28.53 15.34
N THR A 54 -10.66 29.10 14.99
CA THR A 54 -10.43 29.82 13.73
C THR A 54 -9.58 29.07 12.71
N ALA A 55 -8.90 27.97 13.10
CA ALA A 55 -8.08 27.19 12.18
C ALA A 55 -8.93 26.62 11.04
N PRO A 56 -8.52 26.83 9.76
CA PRO A 56 -9.26 26.32 8.62
C PRO A 56 -9.25 24.79 8.60
N SER A 57 -10.41 24.19 8.31
CA SER A 57 -10.54 22.75 8.10
C SER A 57 -11.81 22.46 7.30
N LEU A 58 -11.75 21.49 6.39
CA LEU A 58 -12.92 20.95 5.69
C LEU A 58 -13.92 20.27 6.65
N LEU A 59 -13.45 19.86 7.83
CA LEU A 59 -14.25 19.18 8.85
C LEU A 59 -14.85 20.13 9.91
N ARG A 60 -14.69 21.45 9.79
CA ARG A 60 -15.14 22.41 10.79
C ARG A 60 -16.64 22.24 11.13
N ALA A 61 -17.49 22.21 10.12
CA ALA A 61 -18.94 22.05 10.31
C ALA A 61 -19.27 20.71 10.99
N ARG A 62 -18.63 19.62 10.55
CA ARG A 62 -18.81 18.29 11.14
C ARG A 62 -18.34 18.25 12.61
N ALA A 63 -17.19 18.83 12.92
CA ALA A 63 -16.68 18.90 14.28
C ALA A 63 -17.58 19.72 15.22
N ASN A 64 -18.12 20.85 14.73
CA ASN A 64 -19.02 21.69 15.51
C ASN A 64 -20.39 21.03 15.77
N ALA A 65 -20.78 20.04 14.97
CA ALA A 65 -22.03 19.28 15.16
C ALA A 65 -21.89 18.17 16.21
N VAL A 66 -20.69 17.87 16.68
CA VAL A 66 -20.46 16.84 17.71
C VAL A 66 -20.73 17.42 19.09
N ALA A 67 -21.64 16.77 19.82
CA ALA A 67 -21.97 17.20 21.18
C ALA A 67 -20.78 17.02 22.14
N PRO A 68 -20.65 17.85 23.18
CA PRO A 68 -19.62 17.68 24.18
C PRO A 68 -19.64 16.27 24.81
N GLY A 69 -18.49 15.59 24.80
CA GLY A 69 -18.35 14.22 25.30
C GLY A 69 -18.71 13.12 24.30
N ALA A 70 -19.24 13.46 23.13
CA ALA A 70 -19.48 12.49 22.06
C ALA A 70 -18.23 12.17 21.28
N ILE A 71 -18.25 11.03 20.58
CA ILE A 71 -17.14 10.53 19.77
C ILE A 71 -17.21 11.17 18.37
N PHE A 72 -16.09 11.71 17.91
CA PHE A 72 -15.87 12.08 16.53
C PHE A 72 -15.15 10.91 15.83
N HIS A 73 -15.85 10.19 14.95
CA HIS A 73 -15.24 9.10 14.19
C HIS A 73 -14.27 9.66 13.15
N GLY A 74 -13.03 9.17 13.18
CA GLY A 74 -11.94 9.59 12.30
C GLY A 74 -11.96 8.92 10.93
N TYR A 75 -13.04 8.30 10.51
CA TYR A 75 -13.19 7.59 9.22
C TYR A 75 -14.62 7.66 8.71
N ASP A 76 -14.76 7.34 7.42
CA ASP A 76 -16.06 7.06 6.79
C ASP A 76 -15.97 5.73 6.03
N LEU A 77 -17.13 5.09 5.78
CA LEU A 77 -17.22 3.80 5.12
C LEU A 77 -17.62 3.98 3.66
N TYR A 78 -16.81 3.41 2.74
CA TYR A 78 -17.09 3.43 1.30
C TYR A 78 -17.08 2.03 0.71
N GLY A 79 -17.87 1.84 -0.34
CA GLY A 79 -17.80 0.64 -1.16
C GLY A 79 -16.49 0.59 -1.93
N MET A 80 -15.75 -0.52 -1.85
CA MET A 80 -14.50 -0.69 -2.58
C MET A 80 -14.50 -1.97 -3.41
N TRP A 81 -14.28 -1.81 -4.71
CA TRP A 81 -13.99 -2.88 -5.66
C TRP A 81 -12.50 -3.07 -5.78
N GLN A 82 -12.07 -4.31 -5.90
CA GLN A 82 -10.70 -4.66 -6.25
C GLN A 82 -10.71 -5.75 -7.31
N LEU A 83 -9.96 -5.50 -8.40
CA LEU A 83 -9.66 -6.49 -9.42
C LEU A 83 -8.17 -6.79 -9.36
N GLN A 84 -7.83 -8.07 -9.33
CA GLN A 84 -6.45 -8.55 -9.33
C GLN A 84 -6.31 -9.64 -10.38
N ALA A 85 -5.25 -9.56 -11.18
CA ALA A 85 -4.93 -10.58 -12.18
C ALA A 85 -3.44 -10.86 -12.18
N GLY A 86 -3.06 -12.13 -12.27
CA GLY A 86 -1.67 -12.55 -12.25
C GLY A 86 -1.40 -13.76 -13.13
N ALA A 87 -0.15 -13.89 -13.52
CA ALA A 87 0.37 -15.06 -14.21
C ALA A 87 1.75 -15.42 -13.65
N ARG A 88 2.01 -16.72 -13.56
CA ARG A 88 3.31 -17.28 -13.21
C ARG A 88 3.70 -18.34 -14.21
N ARG A 89 4.94 -18.32 -14.63
CA ARG A 89 5.49 -19.34 -15.52
C ARG A 89 6.85 -19.80 -15.02
N GLU A 90 7.11 -21.11 -15.19
CA GLU A 90 8.39 -21.74 -14.89
C GLU A 90 9.02 -22.25 -16.18
N TRP A 91 10.33 -22.08 -16.32
CA TRP A 91 11.13 -22.60 -17.42
C TRP A 91 12.59 -22.78 -17.00
N THR A 92 13.40 -23.29 -17.91
CA THR A 92 14.83 -23.47 -17.69
C THR A 92 15.61 -22.53 -18.60
N VAL A 93 16.52 -21.75 -18.04
CA VAL A 93 17.43 -20.87 -18.78
C VAL A 93 18.86 -21.29 -18.49
N ALA A 94 19.62 -21.62 -19.52
CA ALA A 94 21.01 -22.13 -19.39
C ALA A 94 21.14 -23.29 -18.36
N GLY A 95 20.17 -24.20 -18.34
CA GLY A 95 20.14 -25.32 -17.40
C GLY A 95 19.65 -24.99 -15.98
N LEU A 96 19.33 -23.72 -15.69
CA LEU A 96 18.87 -23.30 -14.38
C LEU A 96 17.34 -23.10 -14.35
N PRO A 97 16.64 -23.64 -13.35
CA PRO A 97 15.21 -23.36 -13.16
C PRO A 97 14.98 -21.90 -12.82
N LEU A 98 14.14 -21.24 -13.60
CA LEU A 98 13.69 -19.86 -13.44
C LEU A 98 12.17 -19.83 -13.34
N ALA A 99 11.63 -19.10 -12.39
CA ALA A 99 10.21 -18.77 -12.35
C ALA A 99 10.03 -17.25 -12.44
N ALA A 100 9.08 -16.80 -13.27
CA ALA A 100 8.63 -15.43 -13.25
C ALA A 100 7.15 -15.37 -12.91
N ALA A 101 6.78 -14.33 -12.15
CA ALA A 101 5.39 -14.02 -11.85
C ALA A 101 5.16 -12.53 -12.10
N PHE A 102 4.00 -12.22 -12.62
CA PHE A 102 3.50 -10.86 -12.79
C PHE A 102 2.10 -10.78 -12.21
N GLU A 103 1.79 -9.68 -11.53
CA GLU A 103 0.47 -9.42 -10.98
C GLU A 103 0.16 -7.93 -11.09
N ALA A 104 -1.07 -7.62 -11.52
CA ALA A 104 -1.61 -6.27 -11.51
C ALA A 104 -2.83 -6.21 -10.59
N VAL A 105 -3.01 -5.09 -9.91
CA VAL A 105 -4.16 -4.81 -9.04
C VAL A 105 -4.72 -3.43 -9.37
N GLY A 106 -6.05 -3.35 -9.49
CA GLY A 106 -6.82 -2.13 -9.59
C GLY A 106 -7.83 -2.04 -8.45
N LYS A 107 -8.03 -0.85 -7.90
CA LYS A 107 -9.02 -0.55 -6.86
C LYS A 107 -9.89 0.61 -7.29
N HIS A 108 -11.19 0.51 -6.97
CA HIS A 108 -12.16 1.56 -7.19
C HIS A 108 -12.99 1.79 -5.93
N ALA A 109 -12.94 3.00 -5.37
CA ALA A 109 -13.77 3.44 -4.25
C ALA A 109 -15.02 4.14 -4.79
N ALA A 110 -16.18 3.53 -4.58
CA ALA A 110 -17.45 4.06 -5.05
C ALA A 110 -17.95 5.19 -4.14
N GLY A 111 -18.36 6.31 -4.75
CA GLY A 111 -18.96 7.43 -4.02
C GLY A 111 -17.97 8.28 -3.23
N LEU A 112 -16.67 8.13 -3.44
CA LEU A 112 -15.68 8.98 -2.79
C LEU A 112 -15.85 10.44 -3.24
N PRO A 113 -16.00 11.41 -2.31
CA PRO A 113 -16.18 12.81 -2.64
C PRO A 113 -14.92 13.42 -3.28
N ASP A 114 -15.09 14.57 -3.93
CA ASP A 114 -13.95 15.36 -4.41
C ASP A 114 -13.06 15.79 -3.24
N GLN A 115 -11.76 15.75 -3.45
CA GLN A 115 -10.75 16.04 -2.42
C GLN A 115 -10.75 17.50 -1.95
N SER A 116 -11.41 18.40 -2.68
CA SER A 116 -11.65 19.79 -2.23
C SER A 116 -12.80 19.92 -1.23
N VAL A 117 -13.70 18.94 -1.21
CA VAL A 117 -14.87 18.88 -0.31
C VAL A 117 -14.58 18.07 0.94
N LEU A 118 -14.03 16.87 0.76
CA LEU A 118 -13.65 15.99 1.85
C LEU A 118 -12.54 15.04 1.37
N ARG A 119 -11.55 14.80 2.21
CA ARG A 119 -10.36 14.06 1.81
C ARG A 119 -9.88 13.09 2.87
N TYR A 120 -9.28 11.98 2.41
CA TYR A 120 -8.88 10.83 3.20
C TYR A 120 -7.41 10.50 2.99
N GLY A 121 -6.80 9.91 4.02
CA GLY A 121 -5.40 9.47 3.97
C GLY A 121 -4.43 10.65 3.97
N ARG A 122 -3.30 10.48 3.27
CA ARG A 122 -2.13 11.35 3.19
C ARG A 122 -1.44 11.58 4.54
N ALA A 123 -0.18 11.25 4.63
CA ALA A 123 0.61 11.44 5.84
C ALA A 123 0.85 12.94 6.13
N ASP A 124 0.80 13.33 7.40
CA ASP A 124 0.91 14.72 7.88
C ASP A 124 2.23 15.39 7.48
N ILE A 125 3.31 14.61 7.31
CA ILE A 125 4.61 15.12 6.86
C ILE A 125 4.55 15.87 5.52
N PHE A 126 3.50 15.65 4.72
CA PHE A 126 3.28 16.34 3.44
C PHE A 126 2.40 17.57 3.57
N GLY A 127 2.04 17.94 4.79
CA GLY A 127 1.23 19.11 5.09
C GLY A 127 -0.23 18.96 4.66
N VAL A 128 -0.99 20.03 4.79
CA VAL A 128 -2.44 20.07 4.53
C VAL A 128 -2.71 20.65 3.14
N GLY A 129 -3.73 20.15 2.46
CA GLY A 129 -4.23 20.71 1.20
C GLY A 129 -4.97 22.03 1.42
N PRO A 130 -5.37 22.74 0.35
CA PRO A 130 -6.11 23.98 0.45
C PRO A 130 -7.47 23.77 1.13
N VAL A 131 -7.91 24.76 1.89
CA VAL A 131 -9.27 24.86 2.46
C VAL A 131 -9.91 26.09 1.88
N ASN A 132 -11.04 25.93 1.18
CA ASN A 132 -11.73 27.03 0.45
C ASN A 132 -10.75 27.82 -0.45
N GLY A 133 -9.89 27.12 -1.17
CA GLY A 133 -8.90 27.72 -2.09
C GLY A 133 -7.73 28.43 -1.39
N ARG A 134 -7.67 28.44 -0.07
CA ARG A 134 -6.59 29.06 0.70
C ARG A 134 -5.66 28.01 1.30
N CYS A 135 -4.36 28.29 1.24
CA CYS A 135 -3.33 27.46 1.85
C CYS A 135 -3.05 27.90 3.27
N THR A 136 -3.02 26.95 4.18
CA THR A 136 -2.56 27.19 5.55
C THR A 136 -1.08 26.89 5.65
N LEU A 137 -0.33 27.74 6.33
CA LEU A 137 1.06 27.43 6.67
C LEU A 137 1.08 26.24 7.62
N ASN A 138 1.86 25.25 7.29
CA ASN A 138 2.12 24.10 8.14
C ASN A 138 3.57 23.62 7.95
N THR A 139 4.00 22.68 8.76
CA THR A 139 5.37 22.18 8.82
C THR A 139 5.76 21.25 7.67
N GLY A 140 4.88 20.99 6.73
CA GLY A 140 5.17 20.13 5.60
C GLY A 140 6.07 20.77 4.55
N SER A 141 6.49 19.98 3.58
CA SER A 141 7.25 20.48 2.43
C SER A 141 6.44 21.55 1.69
N ALA A 142 7.05 22.72 1.48
CA ALA A 142 6.42 23.83 0.75
C ALA A 142 5.93 23.44 -0.66
N ALA A 143 6.60 22.48 -1.32
CA ALA A 143 6.22 21.98 -2.64
C ALA A 143 5.04 20.99 -2.61
N ARG A 144 4.79 20.34 -1.47
CA ARG A 144 3.80 19.24 -1.34
C ARG A 144 2.57 19.66 -0.54
N GLN A 145 2.69 20.62 0.36
CA GLN A 145 1.53 21.25 1.01
C GLN A 145 0.70 22.03 -0.01
N CYS A 146 -0.50 22.39 0.36
CA CYS A 146 -1.40 23.19 -0.51
C CYS A 146 -1.75 22.52 -1.85
N SER A 147 -1.71 21.20 -1.90
CA SER A 147 -2.08 20.39 -3.07
C SER A 147 -3.20 19.44 -2.70
N LEU A 148 -4.09 19.15 -3.64
CA LEU A 148 -5.10 18.09 -3.51
C LEU A 148 -4.52 16.71 -3.83
N ARG A 149 -3.27 16.60 -4.28
CA ARG A 149 -2.60 15.31 -4.53
C ARG A 149 -2.19 14.62 -3.23
N GLY A 150 -2.03 13.32 -3.29
CA GLY A 150 -1.59 12.49 -2.15
C GLY A 150 -2.73 12.00 -1.24
N TYR A 151 -3.93 12.51 -1.40
CA TYR A 151 -5.13 12.00 -0.73
C TYR A 151 -5.74 10.83 -1.50
N ALA A 152 -6.52 10.00 -0.83
CA ALA A 152 -7.19 8.86 -1.45
C ALA A 152 -7.98 9.29 -2.68
N SER A 153 -7.79 8.55 -3.77
CA SER A 153 -8.45 8.75 -5.06
C SER A 153 -9.47 7.65 -5.32
N ALA A 154 -10.50 7.95 -6.11
CA ALA A 154 -11.52 6.96 -6.45
C ALA A 154 -10.93 5.73 -7.17
N ASN A 155 -9.86 5.93 -7.94
CA ASN A 155 -9.17 4.85 -8.65
C ASN A 155 -7.70 4.83 -8.28
N ALA A 156 -7.16 3.62 -8.08
CA ALA A 156 -5.74 3.39 -7.88
C ALA A 156 -5.35 2.04 -8.49
N TRP A 157 -4.15 1.96 -9.09
CA TRP A 157 -3.65 0.70 -9.61
C TRP A 157 -2.13 0.62 -9.62
N GLY A 158 -1.64 -0.59 -9.60
CA GLY A 158 -0.22 -0.89 -9.65
C GLY A 158 0.04 -2.33 -10.08
N TYR A 159 1.30 -2.69 -10.19
CA TYR A 159 1.72 -4.04 -10.52
C TYR A 159 2.98 -4.45 -9.75
N ARG A 160 3.21 -5.75 -9.73
CA ARG A 160 4.45 -6.36 -9.24
C ARG A 160 4.93 -7.43 -10.20
N ALA A 161 6.25 -7.53 -10.34
CA ALA A 161 6.93 -8.54 -11.11
C ALA A 161 7.97 -9.24 -10.22
N ARG A 162 7.97 -10.55 -10.21
CA ARG A 162 8.88 -11.38 -9.42
C ARG A 162 9.64 -12.34 -10.31
N LEU A 163 10.92 -12.50 -10.03
CA LEU A 163 11.80 -13.51 -10.60
C LEU A 163 12.40 -14.35 -9.47
N ASP A 164 12.38 -15.66 -9.62
CA ASP A 164 13.03 -16.61 -8.71
C ASP A 164 13.93 -17.51 -9.53
N LEU A 165 15.22 -17.45 -9.29
CA LEU A 165 16.26 -18.24 -9.96
C LEU A 165 16.84 -19.24 -8.97
N ARG A 166 16.82 -20.52 -9.33
CA ARG A 166 17.58 -21.53 -8.57
C ARG A 166 19.03 -21.54 -9.07
N LEU A 167 19.96 -21.28 -8.17
CA LEU A 167 21.38 -21.27 -8.48
C LEU A 167 21.90 -22.72 -8.68
N PRO A 168 23.00 -22.91 -9.41
CA PRO A 168 23.68 -24.19 -9.49
C PRO A 168 23.99 -24.71 -8.09
N ALA A 169 23.99 -26.03 -7.91
CA ALA A 169 24.40 -26.62 -6.65
C ALA A 169 25.89 -26.28 -6.39
N ILE A 170 26.14 -25.54 -5.32
CA ILE A 170 27.50 -25.17 -4.89
C ILE A 170 28.22 -26.44 -4.36
N SER A 171 27.46 -27.32 -3.71
CA SER A 171 27.89 -28.66 -3.30
C SER A 171 26.66 -29.57 -3.12
N PRO A 172 26.82 -30.90 -2.97
CA PRO A 172 25.69 -31.81 -2.71
C PRO A 172 24.86 -31.47 -1.47
N ARG A 173 25.40 -30.62 -0.57
CA ARG A 173 24.76 -30.24 0.69
C ARG A 173 24.35 -28.78 0.75
N LEU A 174 24.73 -27.96 -0.24
CA LEU A 174 24.49 -26.52 -0.26
C LEU A 174 23.78 -26.13 -1.56
N SER A 175 22.53 -25.68 -1.44
CA SER A 175 21.76 -25.11 -2.53
C SER A 175 21.55 -23.62 -2.31
N GLY A 176 21.37 -22.88 -3.41
CA GLY A 176 21.13 -21.44 -3.39
C GLY A 176 19.97 -21.05 -4.29
N SER A 177 19.37 -19.93 -4.00
CA SER A 177 18.41 -19.25 -4.88
C SER A 177 18.57 -17.73 -4.79
N ALA A 178 18.30 -17.06 -5.91
CA ALA A 178 18.20 -15.61 -5.96
C ALA A 178 16.77 -15.23 -6.30
N HIS A 179 16.30 -14.13 -5.74
CA HIS A 179 14.98 -13.59 -6.09
C HIS A 179 15.04 -12.08 -6.26
N ALA A 180 14.19 -11.57 -7.13
CA ALA A 180 13.96 -10.16 -7.34
C ALA A 180 12.45 -9.92 -7.36
N LEU A 181 11.98 -8.90 -6.63
CA LEU A 181 10.59 -8.45 -6.65
C LEU A 181 10.56 -6.95 -6.91
N PHE A 182 10.04 -6.55 -8.06
CA PHE A 182 9.78 -5.16 -8.38
C PHE A 182 8.31 -4.84 -8.16
N VAL A 183 8.01 -3.71 -7.52
CA VAL A 183 6.67 -3.19 -7.29
C VAL A 183 6.58 -1.77 -7.82
N HIS A 184 5.50 -1.43 -8.50
CA HIS A 184 5.21 -0.09 -8.97
C HIS A 184 3.73 0.24 -8.75
N ASP A 185 3.48 1.23 -7.91
CA ASP A 185 2.15 1.83 -7.76
C ASP A 185 2.02 2.93 -8.80
N VAL A 186 1.31 2.64 -9.90
CA VAL A 186 1.38 3.47 -11.11
C VAL A 186 0.57 4.75 -10.96
N LYS A 187 -0.67 4.65 -10.47
CA LYS A 187 -1.57 5.80 -10.38
C LYS A 187 -2.52 5.67 -9.20
N GLY A 188 -2.79 6.79 -8.55
CA GLY A 188 -3.75 6.96 -7.48
C GLY A 188 -3.23 6.53 -6.10
N TRP A 189 -3.96 6.93 -5.08
CA TRP A 189 -3.73 6.59 -3.67
C TRP A 189 -4.93 5.82 -3.16
N SER A 190 -4.74 4.58 -2.75
CA SER A 190 -5.86 3.77 -2.24
C SER A 190 -6.15 4.12 -0.77
N GLY A 191 -7.44 4.10 -0.39
CA GLY A 191 -7.86 4.43 0.97
C GLY A 191 -7.36 3.48 2.06
N ASP A 192 -6.89 2.30 1.68
CA ASP A 192 -6.24 1.31 2.54
C ASP A 192 -4.70 1.46 2.57
N PHE A 193 -4.14 2.53 1.99
CA PHE A 193 -2.72 2.87 1.92
C PHE A 193 -1.83 1.85 1.19
N LEU A 194 -2.38 0.85 0.53
CA LEU A 194 -1.60 -0.17 -0.17
C LEU A 194 -1.00 0.35 -1.48
N LEU A 195 -1.69 1.25 -2.19
CA LEU A 195 -1.21 1.88 -3.40
C LEU A 195 -0.92 3.36 -3.15
N ASN A 196 0.26 3.82 -3.60
CA ASN A 196 0.73 5.19 -3.47
C ASN A 196 1.37 5.64 -4.77
N GLU A 197 0.70 6.51 -5.52
CA GLU A 197 1.07 6.94 -6.88
C GLU A 197 2.55 7.25 -7.03
N GLY A 198 3.17 6.59 -7.99
CA GLY A 198 4.58 6.77 -8.35
C GLY A 198 5.58 6.04 -7.45
N ARG A 199 5.14 5.39 -6.34
CA ARG A 199 6.03 4.60 -5.47
C ARG A 199 6.55 3.38 -6.22
N LYS A 200 7.84 3.15 -6.07
CA LYS A 200 8.54 1.97 -6.58
C LYS A 200 9.34 1.32 -5.47
N SER A 201 9.49 0.00 -5.54
CA SER A 201 10.42 -0.74 -4.71
C SER A 201 11.02 -1.91 -5.48
N LEU A 202 12.23 -2.29 -5.13
CA LEU A 202 12.92 -3.45 -5.66
C LEU A 202 13.49 -4.24 -4.48
N ALA A 203 12.98 -5.45 -4.22
CA ALA A 203 13.60 -6.34 -3.26
C ALA A 203 14.48 -7.35 -3.99
N LEU A 204 15.74 -7.42 -3.62
CA LEU A 204 16.71 -8.40 -4.09
C LEU A 204 17.09 -9.30 -2.93
N GLY A 205 17.13 -10.62 -3.13
CA GLY A 205 17.49 -11.53 -2.07
C GLY A 205 18.28 -12.74 -2.58
N LEU A 206 19.17 -13.21 -1.72
CA LEU A 206 19.92 -14.45 -1.86
C LEU A 206 19.61 -15.33 -0.68
N ARG A 207 19.23 -16.57 -0.97
CA ARG A 207 18.90 -17.58 0.03
C ARG A 207 19.77 -18.80 -0.18
N PHE A 208 20.35 -19.30 0.89
CA PHE A 208 21.16 -20.52 0.92
C PHE A 208 20.55 -21.51 1.89
N GLU A 209 20.56 -22.78 1.51
CA GLU A 209 20.10 -23.89 2.34
C GLU A 209 21.21 -24.96 2.42
N TYR A 210 21.66 -25.22 3.65
CA TYR A 210 22.67 -26.24 3.91
C TYR A 210 22.03 -27.48 4.56
N ARG A 211 22.31 -28.66 3.97
CA ARG A 211 21.77 -29.96 4.42
C ARG A 211 20.24 -29.99 4.58
N LYS A 212 19.51 -29.15 3.82
CA LYS A 212 18.04 -28.99 3.94
C LYS A 212 17.56 -28.59 5.34
N ARG A 213 18.46 -28.21 6.24
CA ARG A 213 18.16 -27.91 7.63
C ARG A 213 18.50 -26.46 8.02
N PHE A 214 19.64 -25.95 7.60
CA PHE A 214 20.08 -24.60 7.96
C PHE A 214 19.79 -23.65 6.80
N LEU A 215 19.24 -22.50 7.13
CA LEU A 215 18.89 -21.44 6.19
C LEU A 215 19.71 -20.20 6.50
N ALA A 216 20.18 -19.52 5.47
CA ALA A 216 20.69 -18.14 5.55
C ALA A 216 20.08 -17.34 4.41
N GLU A 217 19.63 -16.11 4.71
CA GLU A 217 19.04 -15.21 3.73
C GLU A 217 19.61 -13.81 3.91
N LEU A 218 20.00 -13.20 2.79
CA LEU A 218 20.42 -11.81 2.70
C LEU A 218 19.45 -11.10 1.75
N ALA A 219 18.91 -9.97 2.15
CA ALA A 219 18.03 -9.17 1.29
C ALA A 219 18.31 -7.69 1.40
N TYR A 220 18.11 -6.98 0.28
CA TYR A 220 18.16 -5.52 0.19
C TYR A 220 16.91 -5.04 -0.55
N ALA A 221 16.23 -4.04 0.00
CA ALA A 221 14.97 -3.54 -0.55
C ALA A 221 14.93 -2.00 -0.52
N PRO A 222 15.42 -1.32 -1.57
CA PRO A 222 15.23 0.11 -1.76
C PRO A 222 13.77 0.46 -2.10
N VAL A 223 13.34 1.64 -1.62
CA VAL A 223 12.04 2.25 -1.90
C VAL A 223 12.23 3.68 -2.37
N TRP A 224 11.68 4.01 -3.54
CA TRP A 224 11.85 5.34 -4.14
C TRP A 224 10.60 5.78 -4.91
N GLY A 225 10.61 7.03 -5.38
CA GLY A 225 9.56 7.62 -6.19
C GLY A 225 8.27 7.91 -5.42
N GLY A 226 7.34 8.58 -6.06
CA GLY A 226 6.09 9.04 -5.47
C GLY A 226 6.27 10.32 -4.64
N ASP A 227 5.61 11.42 -5.06
CA ASP A 227 5.71 12.71 -4.37
C ASP A 227 5.17 12.67 -2.94
N TYR A 228 4.19 11.79 -2.68
CA TYR A 228 3.51 11.61 -1.39
C TYR A 228 3.77 10.22 -0.81
N ASN A 229 4.96 9.69 -1.04
CA ASN A 229 5.40 8.40 -0.52
C ASN A 229 6.11 8.57 0.83
N PRO A 230 5.51 8.17 1.97
CA PRO A 230 6.15 8.29 3.28
C PRO A 230 7.28 7.29 3.49
N ALA A 231 7.44 6.33 2.59
CA ALA A 231 8.50 5.32 2.61
C ALA A 231 9.66 5.65 1.64
N ALA A 232 9.63 6.81 0.96
CA ALA A 232 10.75 7.23 0.12
C ALA A 232 12.04 7.28 0.94
N ASP A 233 13.14 6.79 0.36
CA ASP A 233 14.47 6.73 0.98
C ASP A 233 14.53 5.87 2.28
N ARG A 234 13.57 4.97 2.49
CA ARG A 234 13.58 3.99 3.58
C ARG A 234 14.04 2.63 3.08
N ASP A 235 15.28 2.61 2.63
CA ASP A 235 15.93 1.37 2.20
C ASP A 235 16.15 0.44 3.38
N THR A 236 15.97 -0.85 3.15
CA THR A 236 16.21 -1.87 4.18
C THR A 236 17.20 -2.90 3.70
N ALA A 237 18.12 -3.29 4.58
CA ALA A 237 18.97 -4.46 4.41
C ALA A 237 18.68 -5.43 5.56
N SER A 238 18.56 -6.72 5.27
CA SER A 238 18.29 -7.74 6.27
C SER A 238 19.16 -8.97 6.08
N PHE A 239 19.51 -9.58 7.20
CA PHE A 239 20.15 -10.90 7.25
C PHE A 239 19.35 -11.77 8.22
N ALA A 240 19.00 -12.97 7.78
CA ALA A 240 18.27 -13.94 8.59
C ALA A 240 18.95 -15.30 8.56
N VAL A 241 18.93 -16.02 9.68
CA VAL A 241 19.32 -17.42 9.77
C VAL A 241 18.20 -18.22 10.40
N GLY A 242 18.07 -19.47 9.98
CA GLY A 242 17.03 -20.35 10.46
C GLY A 242 17.47 -21.81 10.49
N VAL A 243 16.79 -22.59 11.33
CA VAL A 243 16.96 -24.03 11.44
C VAL A 243 15.61 -24.70 11.29
N LYS A 244 15.54 -25.71 10.43
CA LYS A 244 14.36 -26.60 10.31
C LYS A 244 14.58 -27.82 11.21
N PHE A 245 13.62 -28.18 11.99
CA PHE A 245 13.58 -29.35 12.86
C PHE A 245 12.84 -30.51 12.21
#